data_a8da91d8acc5cdf2f66b1452c6bbc83b
#
_entry.id   a8da91d8acc5cdf2f66b1452c6bbc83b
#
_cell.length_a   1.000
_cell.length_b   1.000
_cell.length_c   1.000
_cell.angle_alpha   90.00
_cell.angle_beta   90.00
_cell.angle_gamma   90.00
#
_symmetry.space_group_name_H-M   'P 1'
#
loop_
_entity.id
_entity.type
_entity.pdbx_description
1 polymer ?
#
loop_
_entity_poly.entity_id
_entity_poly.type
_entity_poly.pdbx_seq_one_letter_code
_entity_poly.pdbx_strand_id
1 'polypeptide(L)'
;MTPTLYYCYDAYCGWCYGFSPVIRRVFKEYRDRLAFEVLSGGMILPEKPQPIGVVAPYIQKAYKTVEGHTGIKFGKDWLWHIFNPEESDWYPSSEKPAIALCVFKEYHPELAIPFAADVQYALHEEGRDLTDDEAYRHLLEKYGIADKEFYEKLHSPVYKAKAYEEFALVKQLGITGFPTLLLQVSESRAYLLSRGYTDYETLRSALERALEAAGQEAS
;
A
#
# COMPACT_ATOMS: atom_id res chain seq x y z
N MET A 1 10.10 4.59 23.70
CA MET A 1 9.63 3.84 22.50
C MET A 1 9.96 4.67 21.26
N THR A 2 10.50 4.07 20.19
CA THR A 2 10.63 4.77 18.91
C THR A 2 9.25 4.97 18.30
N PRO A 3 8.86 6.21 17.91
CA PRO A 3 7.56 6.43 17.26
C PRO A 3 7.44 5.62 15.97
N THR A 4 6.25 5.09 15.71
CA THR A 4 5.97 4.26 14.52
C THR A 4 4.98 4.96 13.61
N LEU A 5 5.37 5.15 12.35
CA LEU A 5 4.49 5.64 11.29
C LEU A 5 3.80 4.46 10.61
N TYR A 6 2.49 4.36 10.80
CA TYR A 6 1.64 3.40 10.12
C TYR A 6 1.16 3.99 8.80
N TYR A 7 1.45 3.29 7.71
CA TYR A 7 0.92 3.57 6.38
C TYR A 7 -0.13 2.53 6.02
N CYS A 8 -1.39 2.93 6.11
CA CYS A 8 -2.51 2.09 5.71
C CYS A 8 -2.83 2.36 4.24
N TYR A 9 -2.71 1.31 3.43
CA TYR A 9 -2.82 1.40 1.98
C TYR A 9 -3.56 0.20 1.40
N ASP A 10 -3.82 0.24 0.11
CA ASP A 10 -4.20 -0.93 -0.66
C ASP A 10 -3.48 -0.92 -2.01
N ALA A 11 -3.05 -2.10 -2.47
CA ALA A 11 -2.30 -2.21 -3.71
C ALA A 11 -3.09 -1.75 -4.93
N TYR A 12 -4.41 -1.93 -4.94
CA TYR A 12 -5.31 -1.49 -6.01
C TYR A 12 -5.80 -0.04 -5.87
N CYS A 13 -5.40 0.66 -4.82
CA CYS A 13 -5.82 2.04 -4.60
C CYS A 13 -5.00 3.01 -5.46
N GLY A 14 -5.61 3.61 -6.48
CA GLY A 14 -4.95 4.60 -7.35
C GLY A 14 -4.44 5.84 -6.60
N TRP A 15 -5.14 6.29 -5.54
CA TRP A 15 -4.67 7.37 -4.69
C TRP A 15 -3.43 6.99 -3.86
N CYS A 16 -3.32 5.73 -3.44
CA CYS A 16 -2.12 5.22 -2.79
C CYS A 16 -0.95 5.15 -3.77
N TYR A 17 -1.20 4.73 -5.01
CA TYR A 17 -0.19 4.79 -6.06
C TYR A 17 0.27 6.23 -6.30
N GLY A 18 -0.66 7.19 -6.42
CA GLY A 18 -0.33 8.62 -6.50
C GLY A 18 0.43 9.17 -5.28
N PHE A 19 0.24 8.57 -4.12
CA PHE A 19 0.91 8.95 -2.88
C PHE A 19 2.29 8.29 -2.71
N SER A 20 2.62 7.26 -3.48
CA SER A 20 3.87 6.51 -3.32
C SER A 20 5.16 7.38 -3.40
N PRO A 21 5.27 8.44 -4.23
CA PRO A 21 6.43 9.33 -4.20
C PRO A 21 6.56 10.10 -2.87
N VAL A 22 5.43 10.50 -2.29
CA VAL A 22 5.39 11.24 -1.02
C VAL A 22 5.85 10.36 0.13
N ILE A 23 5.26 9.16 0.27
CA ILE A 23 5.61 8.26 1.38
C ILE A 23 7.04 7.72 1.26
N ARG A 24 7.54 7.48 0.03
CA ARG A 24 8.96 7.13 -0.19
C ARG A 24 9.91 8.24 0.24
N ARG A 25 9.55 9.51 0.02
CA ARG A 25 10.34 10.65 0.47
C ARG A 25 10.33 10.74 1.99
N VAL A 26 9.18 10.63 2.63
CA VAL A 26 9.06 10.58 4.10
C VAL A 26 9.90 9.43 4.66
N PHE A 27 9.77 8.23 4.11
CA PHE A 27 10.58 7.08 4.53
C PHE A 27 12.08 7.38 4.44
N LYS A 28 12.56 7.93 3.32
CA LYS A 28 13.99 8.24 3.12
C LYS A 28 14.50 9.25 4.16
N GLU A 29 13.69 10.26 4.52
CA GLU A 29 14.10 11.34 5.41
C GLU A 29 13.97 10.99 6.90
N TYR A 30 13.04 10.08 7.25
CA TYR A 30 12.70 9.81 8.65
C TYR A 30 13.04 8.40 9.15
N ARG A 31 13.54 7.49 8.31
CA ARG A 31 13.80 6.10 8.71
C ARG A 31 14.80 5.94 9.86
N ASP A 32 15.65 6.93 10.11
CA ASP A 32 16.59 6.92 11.23
C ASP A 32 15.96 7.47 12.53
N ARG A 33 14.76 8.05 12.44
CA ARG A 33 14.00 8.66 13.56
C ARG A 33 12.72 7.91 13.90
N LEU A 34 12.16 7.20 12.96
CA LEU A 34 10.86 6.52 13.07
C LEU A 34 10.98 5.05 12.64
N ALA A 35 10.19 4.20 13.29
CA ALA A 35 9.83 2.91 12.72
C ALA A 35 8.71 3.12 11.68
N PHE A 36 8.66 2.24 10.68
CA PHE A 36 7.63 2.28 9.64
C PHE A 36 6.91 0.94 9.58
N GLU A 37 5.59 1.00 9.56
CA GLU A 37 4.74 -0.17 9.40
C GLU A 37 3.75 0.07 8.28
N VAL A 38 3.63 -0.90 7.36
CA VAL A 38 2.66 -0.86 6.27
C VAL A 38 1.55 -1.85 6.58
N LEU A 39 0.31 -1.38 6.57
CA LEU A 39 -0.87 -2.21 6.78
C LEU A 39 -1.74 -2.24 5.52
N SER A 40 -2.03 -3.44 5.06
CA SER A 40 -2.93 -3.64 3.91
C SER A 40 -4.38 -3.44 4.33
N GLY A 41 -5.16 -2.76 3.47
CA GLY A 41 -6.53 -2.37 3.80
C GLY A 41 -7.60 -3.32 3.35
N GLY A 42 -7.32 -4.20 2.37
CA GLY A 42 -8.31 -5.14 1.85
C GLY A 42 -9.47 -4.46 1.11
N MET A 43 -9.17 -3.48 0.25
CA MET A 43 -10.18 -2.68 -0.45
C MET A 43 -11.05 -3.51 -1.40
N ILE A 44 -10.45 -4.50 -2.08
CA ILE A 44 -11.12 -5.39 -3.02
C ILE A 44 -11.02 -6.83 -2.50
N LEU A 45 -12.04 -7.27 -1.76
CA LEU A 45 -12.15 -8.61 -1.20
C LEU A 45 -13.53 -9.20 -1.52
N PRO A 46 -13.83 -9.50 -2.80
CA PRO A 46 -15.12 -10.06 -3.16
C PRO A 46 -15.22 -11.52 -2.67
N GLU A 47 -16.41 -11.94 -2.22
CA GLU A 47 -16.69 -13.34 -1.84
C GLU A 47 -16.41 -14.32 -3.00
N LYS A 48 -16.62 -13.86 -4.23
CA LYS A 48 -16.30 -14.57 -5.48
C LYS A 48 -15.54 -13.64 -6.40
N PRO A 49 -14.56 -14.15 -7.17
CA PRO A 49 -13.85 -13.33 -8.15
C PRO A 49 -14.81 -12.54 -9.03
N GLN A 50 -14.55 -11.24 -9.17
CA GLN A 50 -15.33 -10.31 -9.99
C GLN A 50 -14.42 -9.79 -11.12
N PRO A 51 -14.89 -9.73 -12.38
CA PRO A 51 -14.09 -9.19 -13.46
C PRO A 51 -13.81 -7.70 -13.24
N ILE A 52 -12.70 -7.22 -13.80
CA ILE A 52 -12.28 -5.81 -13.69
C ILE A 52 -13.36 -4.83 -14.18
N GLY A 53 -14.26 -5.27 -15.06
CA GLY A 53 -15.40 -4.50 -15.54
C GLY A 53 -16.32 -3.97 -14.46
N VAL A 54 -16.33 -4.58 -13.27
CA VAL A 54 -17.10 -4.07 -12.12
C VAL A 54 -16.55 -2.73 -11.61
N VAL A 55 -15.22 -2.56 -11.59
CA VAL A 55 -14.56 -1.35 -11.06
C VAL A 55 -14.12 -0.38 -12.17
N ALA A 56 -13.96 -0.85 -13.39
CA ALA A 56 -13.49 -0.06 -14.53
C ALA A 56 -14.27 1.25 -14.76
N PRO A 57 -15.62 1.29 -14.71
CA PRO A 57 -16.36 2.54 -14.93
C PRO A 57 -16.04 3.65 -13.91
N TYR A 58 -15.74 3.28 -12.68
CA TYR A 58 -15.28 4.24 -11.66
C TYR A 58 -13.87 4.73 -11.99
N ILE A 59 -12.96 3.81 -12.30
CA ILE A 59 -11.56 4.11 -12.58
C ILE A 59 -11.42 5.01 -13.82
N GLN A 60 -12.17 4.74 -14.90
CA GLN A 60 -12.20 5.54 -16.12
C GLN A 60 -12.51 7.02 -15.85
N LYS A 61 -13.30 7.31 -14.81
CA LYS A 61 -13.65 8.68 -14.41
C LYS A 61 -12.61 9.29 -13.48
N ALA A 62 -12.01 8.47 -12.60
CA ALA A 62 -11.19 8.93 -11.49
C ALA A 62 -9.69 9.06 -11.82
N TYR A 63 -9.14 8.25 -12.75
CA TYR A 63 -7.69 8.18 -12.94
C TYR A 63 -7.05 9.52 -13.33
N LYS A 64 -7.69 10.31 -14.21
CA LYS A 64 -7.18 11.65 -14.58
C LYS A 64 -7.16 12.62 -13.41
N THR A 65 -8.09 12.49 -12.47
CA THR A 65 -8.11 13.29 -11.24
C THR A 65 -6.90 12.94 -10.38
N VAL A 66 -6.60 11.65 -10.24
CA VAL A 66 -5.39 11.21 -9.53
C VAL A 66 -4.14 11.75 -10.21
N GLU A 67 -3.99 11.57 -11.53
CA GLU A 67 -2.86 12.11 -12.28
C GLU A 67 -2.69 13.63 -12.11
N GLY A 68 -3.80 14.36 -12.20
CA GLY A 68 -3.80 15.83 -12.10
C GLY A 68 -3.38 16.34 -10.71
N HIS A 69 -3.74 15.62 -9.62
CA HIS A 69 -3.41 16.03 -8.26
C HIS A 69 -2.02 15.56 -7.83
N THR A 70 -1.58 14.42 -8.30
CA THR A 70 -0.37 13.75 -7.79
C THR A 70 0.83 13.89 -8.72
N GLY A 71 0.59 14.15 -10.00
CA GLY A 71 1.62 14.21 -11.04
C GLY A 71 2.09 12.85 -11.54
N ILE A 72 1.64 11.73 -10.96
CA ILE A 72 1.96 10.39 -11.47
C ILE A 72 1.24 10.13 -12.78
N LYS A 73 1.64 9.07 -13.48
CA LYS A 73 0.94 8.58 -14.67
C LYS A 73 0.59 7.12 -14.47
N PHE A 74 -0.54 6.73 -15.06
CA PHE A 74 -0.90 5.33 -15.16
C PHE A 74 -0.39 4.75 -16.49
N GLY A 75 0.13 3.53 -16.42
CA GLY A 75 0.70 2.84 -17.57
C GLY A 75 -0.35 2.46 -18.61
N LYS A 76 0.11 2.36 -19.86
CA LYS A 76 -0.79 2.05 -21.01
C LYS A 76 -1.41 0.66 -20.91
N ASP A 77 -0.65 -0.32 -20.43
CA ASP A 77 -1.10 -1.70 -20.33
C ASP A 77 -2.18 -1.84 -19.24
N TRP A 78 -1.98 -1.18 -18.07
CA TRP A 78 -3.02 -1.11 -17.05
C TRP A 78 -4.27 -0.39 -17.56
N LEU A 79 -4.12 0.77 -18.23
CA LEU A 79 -5.25 1.52 -18.80
C LEU A 79 -5.97 0.72 -19.89
N TRP A 80 -5.27 -0.14 -20.63
CA TRP A 80 -5.91 -0.99 -21.61
C TRP A 80 -6.98 -1.89 -20.95
N HIS A 81 -6.68 -2.55 -19.85
CA HIS A 81 -7.64 -3.38 -19.09
C HIS A 81 -8.82 -2.57 -18.56
N ILE A 82 -8.58 -1.31 -18.17
CA ILE A 82 -9.64 -0.41 -17.69
C ILE A 82 -10.57 0.04 -18.80
N PHE A 83 -10.06 0.27 -20.00
CA PHE A 83 -10.85 0.77 -21.13
C PHE A 83 -11.39 -0.34 -22.04
N ASN A 84 -10.89 -1.57 -21.89
CA ASN A 84 -11.38 -2.76 -22.62
C ASN A 84 -11.74 -3.89 -21.64
N PRO A 85 -12.64 -3.62 -20.66
CA PRO A 85 -12.92 -4.57 -19.59
C PRO A 85 -13.58 -5.86 -20.06
N GLU A 86 -14.25 -5.86 -21.21
CA GLU A 86 -14.87 -7.04 -21.81
C GLU A 86 -13.84 -7.99 -22.47
N GLU A 87 -12.66 -7.45 -22.81
CA GLU A 87 -11.56 -8.24 -23.41
C GLU A 87 -10.51 -8.61 -22.35
N SER A 88 -10.61 -8.04 -21.15
CA SER A 88 -9.71 -8.28 -20.04
C SER A 88 -10.06 -9.57 -19.30
N ASP A 89 -9.03 -10.35 -18.97
CA ASP A 89 -9.12 -11.56 -18.15
C ASP A 89 -8.84 -11.30 -16.65
N TRP A 90 -8.76 -10.04 -16.23
CA TRP A 90 -8.41 -9.68 -14.86
C TRP A 90 -9.58 -9.77 -13.89
N TYR A 91 -9.29 -10.36 -12.71
CA TYR A 91 -10.19 -10.46 -11.56
C TYR A 91 -9.52 -9.87 -10.31
N PRO A 92 -9.53 -8.55 -10.14
CA PRO A 92 -8.79 -7.87 -9.08
C PRO A 92 -9.13 -8.38 -7.67
N SER A 93 -8.09 -8.57 -6.85
CA SER A 93 -8.21 -8.94 -5.44
C SER A 93 -7.06 -8.38 -4.62
N SER A 94 -7.37 -7.70 -3.52
CA SER A 94 -6.37 -7.19 -2.57
C SER A 94 -5.72 -8.29 -1.73
N GLU A 95 -6.22 -9.53 -1.79
CA GLU A 95 -5.73 -10.63 -0.96
C GLU A 95 -4.27 -10.98 -1.27
N LYS A 96 -3.95 -11.35 -2.53
CA LYS A 96 -2.60 -11.81 -2.88
C LYS A 96 -1.52 -10.75 -2.65
N PRO A 97 -1.66 -9.46 -3.06
CA PRO A 97 -0.64 -8.45 -2.77
C PRO A 97 -0.48 -8.16 -1.27
N ALA A 98 -1.53 -8.31 -0.46
CA ALA A 98 -1.43 -8.22 1.00
C ALA A 98 -0.63 -9.40 1.58
N ILE A 99 -0.88 -10.62 1.10
CA ILE A 99 -0.09 -11.81 1.49
C ILE A 99 1.37 -11.61 1.08
N ALA A 100 1.63 -11.13 -0.15
CA ALA A 100 2.99 -10.87 -0.62
C ALA A 100 3.74 -9.86 0.27
N LEU A 101 3.06 -8.81 0.74
CA LEU A 101 3.64 -7.85 1.69
C LEU A 101 3.92 -8.51 3.05
N CYS A 102 3.02 -9.33 3.57
CA CYS A 102 3.25 -10.08 4.83
C CYS A 102 4.45 -11.02 4.73
N VAL A 103 4.60 -11.71 3.59
CA VAL A 103 5.78 -12.55 3.32
C VAL A 103 7.05 -11.70 3.23
N PHE A 104 7.00 -10.60 2.49
CA PHE A 104 8.15 -9.69 2.30
C PHE A 104 8.68 -9.14 3.62
N LYS A 105 7.81 -8.78 4.55
CA LYS A 105 8.17 -8.27 5.88
C LYS A 105 8.98 -9.26 6.72
N GLU A 106 9.00 -10.55 6.42
CA GLU A 106 9.88 -11.51 7.10
C GLU A 106 11.33 -11.45 6.64
N TYR A 107 11.56 -10.99 5.41
CA TYR A 107 12.90 -10.85 4.85
C TYR A 107 13.46 -9.44 5.09
N HIS A 108 12.63 -8.43 4.86
CA HIS A 108 13.04 -7.03 4.85
C HIS A 108 11.95 -6.13 5.48
N PRO A 109 11.64 -6.28 6.79
CA PRO A 109 10.60 -5.48 7.44
C PRO A 109 10.85 -3.97 7.32
N GLU A 110 12.13 -3.54 7.33
CA GLU A 110 12.54 -2.15 7.19
C GLU A 110 12.32 -1.57 5.78
N LEU A 111 12.07 -2.42 4.78
CA LEU A 111 11.82 -2.01 3.39
C LEU A 111 10.35 -2.16 2.96
N ALA A 112 9.43 -2.31 3.91
CA ALA A 112 8.00 -2.47 3.60
C ALA A 112 7.42 -1.30 2.79
N ILE A 113 7.82 -0.05 3.06
CA ILE A 113 7.40 1.13 2.28
C ILE A 113 7.88 1.06 0.82
N PRO A 114 9.19 0.86 0.52
CA PRO A 114 9.65 0.66 -0.85
C PRO A 114 8.94 -0.48 -1.56
N PHE A 115 8.77 -1.64 -0.92
CA PHE A 115 8.12 -2.79 -1.52
C PHE A 115 6.65 -2.53 -1.86
N ALA A 116 5.88 -1.96 -0.94
CA ALA A 116 4.49 -1.60 -1.19
C ALA A 116 4.34 -0.66 -2.40
N ALA A 117 5.24 0.32 -2.54
CA ALA A 117 5.25 1.22 -3.68
C ALA A 117 5.66 0.52 -4.98
N ASP A 118 6.58 -0.47 -4.93
CA ASP A 118 6.98 -1.26 -6.11
C ASP A 118 5.85 -2.19 -6.57
N VAL A 119 5.11 -2.80 -5.65
CA VAL A 119 3.90 -3.60 -5.97
C VAL A 119 2.85 -2.73 -6.68
N GLN A 120 2.65 -1.51 -6.20
CA GLN A 120 1.73 -0.56 -6.86
C GLN A 120 2.23 -0.13 -8.25
N TYR A 121 3.53 0.04 -8.41
CA TYR A 121 4.15 0.35 -9.70
C TYR A 121 3.99 -0.82 -10.69
N ALA A 122 4.20 -2.06 -10.23
CA ALA A 122 3.99 -3.27 -11.02
C ALA A 122 2.56 -3.36 -11.57
N LEU A 123 1.55 -3.02 -10.75
CA LEU A 123 0.16 -2.97 -11.20
C LEU A 123 -0.11 -1.78 -12.13
N HIS A 124 0.09 -0.57 -11.61
CA HIS A 124 -0.47 0.64 -12.20
C HIS A 124 0.37 1.23 -13.34
N GLU A 125 1.68 0.96 -13.38
CA GLU A 125 2.57 1.41 -14.46
C GLU A 125 2.90 0.28 -15.43
N GLU A 126 3.31 -0.90 -14.90
CA GLU A 126 3.74 -2.02 -15.73
C GLU A 126 2.57 -2.88 -16.25
N GLY A 127 1.35 -2.73 -15.70
CA GLY A 127 0.19 -3.50 -16.11
C GLY A 127 0.26 -4.97 -15.74
N ARG A 128 0.86 -5.31 -14.59
CA ARG A 128 0.92 -6.69 -14.10
C ARG A 128 -0.30 -7.05 -13.29
N ASP A 129 -0.89 -8.20 -13.55
CA ASP A 129 -1.97 -8.73 -12.71
C ASP A 129 -1.43 -9.22 -11.37
N LEU A 130 -1.74 -8.51 -10.27
CA LEU A 130 -1.29 -8.90 -8.93
C LEU A 130 -1.95 -10.19 -8.41
N THR A 131 -2.89 -10.76 -9.13
CA THR A 131 -3.43 -12.09 -8.84
C THR A 131 -2.58 -13.22 -9.45
N ASP A 132 -1.63 -12.87 -10.35
CA ASP A 132 -0.64 -13.79 -10.89
C ASP A 132 0.64 -13.77 -10.04
N ASP A 133 1.25 -14.93 -9.82
CA ASP A 133 2.52 -15.07 -9.10
C ASP A 133 3.68 -14.38 -9.85
N GLU A 134 3.66 -14.42 -11.18
CA GLU A 134 4.69 -13.81 -12.02
C GLU A 134 4.76 -12.28 -11.87
N ALA A 135 3.71 -11.63 -11.36
CA ALA A 135 3.73 -10.21 -11.07
C ALA A 135 4.81 -9.82 -10.04
N TYR A 136 5.26 -10.75 -9.22
CA TYR A 136 6.22 -10.50 -8.14
C TYR A 136 7.66 -10.87 -8.48
N ARG A 137 7.92 -11.70 -9.51
CA ARG A 137 9.25 -12.26 -9.83
C ARG A 137 10.36 -11.21 -9.90
N HIS A 138 10.16 -10.15 -10.66
CA HIS A 138 11.15 -9.07 -10.80
C HIS A 138 11.40 -8.31 -9.49
N LEU A 139 10.41 -8.27 -8.58
CA LEU A 139 10.57 -7.69 -7.25
C LEU A 139 11.40 -8.62 -6.36
N LEU A 140 11.18 -9.94 -6.46
CA LEU A 140 12.00 -10.91 -5.70
C LEU A 140 13.47 -10.81 -6.10
N GLU A 141 13.77 -10.73 -7.40
CA GLU A 141 15.13 -10.49 -7.92
C GLU A 141 15.71 -9.18 -7.37
N LYS A 142 14.93 -8.09 -7.42
CA LYS A 142 15.35 -6.77 -6.92
C LYS A 142 15.74 -6.78 -5.45
N TYR A 143 15.02 -7.54 -4.63
CA TYR A 143 15.23 -7.61 -3.18
C TYR A 143 16.05 -8.81 -2.72
N GLY A 144 16.56 -9.64 -3.64
CA GLY A 144 17.38 -10.80 -3.33
C GLY A 144 16.65 -11.90 -2.59
N ILE A 145 15.36 -12.06 -2.83
CA ILE A 145 14.51 -13.08 -2.19
C ILE A 145 14.42 -14.31 -3.11
N ALA A 146 14.59 -15.51 -2.55
CA ALA A 146 14.49 -16.75 -3.29
C ALA A 146 13.03 -17.05 -3.69
N ASP A 147 12.78 -17.18 -4.99
CA ASP A 147 11.45 -17.40 -5.59
C ASP A 147 10.68 -18.54 -4.93
N LYS A 148 11.31 -19.71 -4.83
CA LYS A 148 10.65 -20.91 -4.32
C LYS A 148 10.10 -20.72 -2.91
N GLU A 149 10.89 -20.19 -2.00
CA GLU A 149 10.49 -19.99 -0.62
C GLU A 149 9.40 -18.91 -0.51
N PHE A 150 9.52 -17.85 -1.31
CA PHE A 150 8.51 -16.79 -1.34
C PHE A 150 7.17 -17.33 -1.81
N TYR A 151 7.11 -18.08 -2.92
CA TYR A 151 5.85 -18.61 -3.46
C TYR A 151 5.24 -19.69 -2.56
N GLU A 152 6.04 -20.53 -1.90
CA GLU A 152 5.54 -21.46 -0.88
C GLU A 152 4.82 -20.71 0.25
N LYS A 153 5.38 -19.58 0.71
CA LYS A 153 4.76 -18.72 1.72
C LYS A 153 3.55 -17.96 1.18
N LEU A 154 3.61 -17.45 -0.07
CA LEU A 154 2.52 -16.73 -0.72
C LEU A 154 1.22 -17.56 -0.79
N HIS A 155 1.34 -18.89 -0.95
CA HIS A 155 0.22 -19.81 -0.98
C HIS A 155 -0.10 -20.45 0.39
N SER A 156 0.62 -20.06 1.43
CA SER A 156 0.42 -20.61 2.76
C SER A 156 -0.80 -20.01 3.46
N PRO A 157 -1.67 -20.83 4.08
CA PRO A 157 -2.78 -20.33 4.89
C PRO A 157 -2.33 -19.46 6.08
N VAL A 158 -1.09 -19.63 6.56
CA VAL A 158 -0.52 -18.83 7.64
C VAL A 158 -0.38 -17.36 7.22
N TYR A 159 0.18 -17.10 6.03
CA TYR A 159 0.36 -15.72 5.54
C TYR A 159 -0.97 -15.10 5.07
N LYS A 160 -1.87 -15.93 4.56
CA LYS A 160 -3.25 -15.49 4.32
C LYS A 160 -3.89 -15.01 5.63
N ALA A 161 -3.78 -15.76 6.72
CA ALA A 161 -4.29 -15.33 8.02
C ALA A 161 -3.66 -14.01 8.48
N LYS A 162 -2.33 -13.83 8.35
CA LYS A 162 -1.65 -12.57 8.67
C LYS A 162 -2.20 -11.38 7.87
N ALA A 163 -2.45 -11.54 6.56
CA ALA A 163 -3.05 -10.49 5.74
C ALA A 163 -4.47 -10.12 6.22
N TYR A 164 -5.27 -11.11 6.60
CA TYR A 164 -6.62 -10.87 7.15
C TYR A 164 -6.59 -10.24 8.54
N GLU A 165 -5.57 -10.51 9.35
CA GLU A 165 -5.33 -9.80 10.62
C GLU A 165 -5.04 -8.32 10.38
N GLU A 166 -4.24 -7.97 9.34
CA GLU A 166 -4.03 -6.56 8.95
C GLU A 166 -5.34 -5.90 8.50
N PHE A 167 -6.16 -6.55 7.68
CA PHE A 167 -7.47 -6.03 7.28
C PHE A 167 -8.37 -5.77 8.48
N ALA A 168 -8.40 -6.71 9.43
CA ALA A 168 -9.16 -6.56 10.67
C ALA A 168 -8.65 -5.40 11.52
N LEU A 169 -7.32 -5.25 11.66
CA LEU A 169 -6.70 -4.16 12.40
C LEU A 169 -7.03 -2.79 11.77
N VAL A 170 -6.89 -2.65 10.45
CA VAL A 170 -7.25 -1.42 9.72
C VAL A 170 -8.71 -1.05 9.95
N LYS A 171 -9.61 -2.04 9.95
CA LYS A 171 -11.02 -1.85 10.26
C LYS A 171 -11.25 -1.44 11.71
N GLN A 172 -10.56 -2.06 12.67
CA GLN A 172 -10.64 -1.72 14.10
C GLN A 172 -10.14 -0.30 14.39
N LEU A 173 -9.13 0.17 13.65
CA LEU A 173 -8.65 1.54 13.70
C LEU A 173 -9.62 2.57 13.09
N GLY A 174 -10.76 2.14 12.57
CA GLY A 174 -11.77 3.01 11.96
C GLY A 174 -11.33 3.63 10.64
N ILE A 175 -10.38 3.01 9.95
CA ILE A 175 -9.88 3.49 8.67
C ILE A 175 -10.81 3.02 7.56
N THR A 176 -11.41 3.96 6.84
CA THR A 176 -12.42 3.73 5.80
C THR A 176 -11.96 4.18 4.40
N GLY A 177 -10.74 4.69 4.28
CA GLY A 177 -10.19 5.17 3.01
C GLY A 177 -8.67 5.18 3.00
N PHE A 178 -8.11 5.09 1.80
CA PHE A 178 -6.69 4.99 1.58
C PHE A 178 -6.19 6.08 0.61
N PRO A 179 -4.92 6.55 0.77
CA PRO A 179 -3.99 6.24 1.86
C PRO A 179 -4.45 6.87 3.21
N THR A 180 -4.05 6.27 4.33
CA THR A 180 -4.19 6.88 5.67
C THR A 180 -2.90 6.70 6.45
N LEU A 181 -2.44 7.76 7.13
CA LEU A 181 -1.23 7.73 7.94
C LEU A 181 -1.55 8.05 9.40
N LEU A 182 -1.02 7.20 10.28
CA LEU A 182 -1.07 7.36 11.74
C LEU A 182 0.35 7.37 12.29
N LEU A 183 0.65 8.29 13.22
CA LEU A 183 1.89 8.27 14.00
C LEU A 183 1.59 7.80 15.40
N GLN A 184 2.01 6.60 15.76
CA GLN A 184 1.97 6.11 17.13
C GLN A 184 3.22 6.59 17.88
N VAL A 185 3.03 7.30 18.99
CA VAL A 185 4.10 7.86 19.79
C VAL A 185 4.24 7.19 21.17
N SER A 186 3.21 6.47 21.61
CA SER A 186 3.22 5.60 22.80
C SER A 186 2.22 4.45 22.64
N GLU A 187 2.16 3.53 23.60
CA GLU A 187 1.21 2.41 23.57
C GLU A 187 -0.27 2.86 23.49
N SER A 188 -0.59 4.01 24.06
CA SER A 188 -1.97 4.52 24.16
C SER A 188 -2.24 5.74 23.28
N ARG A 189 -1.26 6.23 22.51
CA ARG A 189 -1.40 7.49 21.78
C ARG A 189 -0.93 7.40 20.34
N ALA A 190 -1.82 7.78 19.44
CA ALA A 190 -1.54 7.95 18.03
C ALA A 190 -2.17 9.24 17.49
N TYR A 191 -1.51 9.82 16.49
CA TYR A 191 -1.98 11.00 15.75
C TYR A 191 -2.37 10.59 14.34
N LEU A 192 -3.56 11.00 13.90
CA LEU A 192 -3.94 10.92 12.48
C LEU A 192 -3.22 12.05 11.74
N LEU A 193 -2.28 11.70 10.86
CA LEU A 193 -1.50 12.68 10.08
C LEU A 193 -2.20 13.04 8.76
N SER A 194 -2.80 12.06 8.09
CA SER A 194 -3.57 12.28 6.87
C SER A 194 -4.60 11.18 6.64
N ARG A 195 -5.68 11.56 5.97
CA ARG A 195 -6.69 10.65 5.40
C ARG A 195 -6.93 11.04 3.94
N GLY A 196 -6.59 10.16 3.01
CA GLY A 196 -6.50 10.45 1.59
C GLY A 196 -5.15 11.06 1.22
N TYR A 197 -5.03 11.44 -0.07
CA TYR A 197 -3.82 12.07 -0.60
C TYR A 197 -3.53 13.39 0.10
N THR A 198 -2.27 13.60 0.40
CA THR A 198 -1.70 14.88 0.84
C THR A 198 -0.31 15.07 0.22
N ASP A 199 0.10 16.30 -0.01
CA ASP A 199 1.45 16.58 -0.50
C ASP A 199 2.51 16.43 0.60
N TYR A 200 3.76 16.35 0.17
CA TYR A 200 4.87 16.12 1.09
C TYR A 200 5.03 17.20 2.15
N GLU A 201 4.92 18.50 1.80
CA GLU A 201 5.17 19.60 2.75
C GLU A 201 4.07 19.67 3.82
N THR A 202 2.83 19.43 3.42
CA THR A 202 1.68 19.32 4.35
C THR A 202 1.88 18.15 5.30
N LEU A 203 2.25 16.97 4.78
CA LEU A 203 2.49 15.79 5.59
C LEU A 203 3.67 15.98 6.55
N ARG A 204 4.79 16.51 6.06
CA ARG A 204 5.97 16.82 6.87
C ARG A 204 5.62 17.74 8.04
N SER A 205 4.87 18.81 7.76
CA SER A 205 4.44 19.76 8.79
C SER A 205 3.55 19.11 9.87
N ALA A 206 2.65 18.21 9.46
CA ALA A 206 1.81 17.46 10.39
C ALA A 206 2.64 16.48 11.24
N LEU A 207 3.60 15.80 10.62
CA LEU A 207 4.49 14.84 11.28
C LEU A 207 5.38 15.54 12.33
N GLU A 208 6.04 16.65 11.96
CA GLU A 208 6.91 17.36 12.89
C GLU A 208 6.12 17.92 14.09
N ARG A 209 4.94 18.52 13.87
CA ARG A 209 4.06 18.96 14.98
C ARG A 209 3.67 17.82 15.91
N ALA A 210 3.37 16.64 15.38
CA ALA A 210 3.00 15.49 16.19
C ALA A 210 4.20 14.98 17.02
N LEU A 211 5.40 14.98 16.45
CA LEU A 211 6.63 14.62 17.15
C LEU A 211 7.00 15.64 18.25
N GLU A 212 6.87 16.94 17.98
CA GLU A 212 7.10 18.01 18.96
C GLU A 212 6.13 17.88 20.15
N ALA A 213 4.83 17.69 19.87
CA ALA A 213 3.82 17.51 20.91
C ALA A 213 4.11 16.27 21.79
N ALA A 214 4.56 15.18 21.18
CA ALA A 214 4.95 13.98 21.92
C ALA A 214 6.21 14.21 22.79
N GLY A 215 7.19 14.98 22.31
CA GLY A 215 8.42 15.31 23.04
C GLY A 215 8.19 16.23 24.25
N GLN A 216 7.27 17.19 24.13
CA GLN A 216 6.96 18.14 25.24
C GLN A 216 6.26 17.48 26.43
N GLU A 217 5.53 16.39 26.20
CA GLU A 217 4.82 15.68 27.25
C GLU A 217 5.67 14.59 27.92
N ALA A 218 6.79 14.21 27.32
CA ALA A 218 7.75 13.28 27.91
C ALA A 218 8.80 13.96 28.81
N SER A 219 8.78 15.30 28.86
CA SER A 219 9.68 16.13 29.67
C SER A 219 9.01 16.58 30.95
#